data_3bed70e5564cd70ff023831eed5f5154
#
_entry.id   3bed70e5564cd70ff023831eed5f5154
#
_cell.length_a   1.000
_cell.length_b   1.000
_cell.length_c   1.000
_cell.angle_alpha   90.00
_cell.angle_beta   90.00
_cell.angle_gamma   90.00
#
_symmetry.space_group_name_H-M   'P 1'
#
loop_
_entity.id
_entity.type
_entity.pdbx_description
1 polymer ?
#
loop_
_entity_poly.entity_id
_entity_poly.type
_entity_poly.pdbx_seq_one_letter_code
_entity_poly.pdbx_strand_id
1 'polypeptide(L)'
;VLRDAKWVRISCDSADAATYAKVRKIPESAFGEVCGNIENFARIKEKRCELGINFVINDENAGQVYDMAALMKKLGANHIKFSARITKDLFAYHAPFQEKVIAQLHRAQTELEDDTFQVINKYEGDFDTAMVFARQYHKCYISNLVTTIAADCKVYFCHDKAYVSSGIVGDLKEKSFQELWFSDEVVRRYQEFDAAKECRHHCVYDDRNILLNTLYGLDENQINFI
;
A
#
# COMPACT_ATOMS: atom_id res chain seq x y z
N VAL A 1 -20.79 10.20 5.05
CA VAL A 1 -20.47 8.77 5.15
C VAL A 1 -19.08 8.54 5.73
N LEU A 2 -18.01 9.19 5.24
CA LEU A 2 -16.63 8.94 5.72
C LEU A 2 -16.29 9.61 7.06
N ARG A 3 -17.01 10.64 7.50
CA ARG A 3 -16.68 11.38 8.73
C ARG A 3 -16.73 10.51 9.99
N ASP A 4 -17.55 9.45 9.97
CA ASP A 4 -17.74 8.52 11.09
C ASP A 4 -16.81 7.27 10.99
N ALA A 5 -15.94 7.22 9.96
CA ALA A 5 -14.98 6.16 9.81
C ALA A 5 -13.94 6.18 10.95
N LYS A 6 -13.35 5.03 11.26
CA LYS A 6 -12.26 4.95 12.23
C LYS A 6 -10.99 5.62 11.70
N TRP A 7 -10.76 5.49 10.39
CA TRP A 7 -9.65 6.13 9.69
C TRP A 7 -9.99 6.34 8.21
N VAL A 8 -9.40 7.37 7.63
CA VAL A 8 -9.44 7.67 6.19
C VAL A 8 -8.03 7.93 5.72
N ARG A 9 -7.64 7.35 4.59
CA ARG A 9 -6.34 7.57 3.98
C ARG A 9 -6.49 8.11 2.56
N ILE A 10 -5.79 9.20 2.28
CA ILE A 10 -5.76 9.85 0.97
C ILE A 10 -4.35 9.66 0.38
N SER A 11 -4.25 9.28 -0.88
CA SER A 11 -2.98 9.21 -1.59
C SER A 11 -2.72 10.53 -2.32
N CYS A 12 -1.64 11.21 -1.94
CA CYS A 12 -1.22 12.47 -2.56
C CYS A 12 0.31 12.50 -2.61
N ASP A 13 0.88 12.40 -3.82
CA ASP A 13 2.30 12.15 -4.04
C ASP A 13 3.04 13.41 -4.52
N SER A 14 2.62 14.60 -4.05
CA SER A 14 3.24 15.86 -4.44
C SER A 14 2.89 17.00 -3.48
N ALA A 15 3.83 17.92 -3.30
CA ALA A 15 3.63 19.13 -2.49
C ALA A 15 3.23 20.37 -3.32
N ASP A 16 3.21 20.26 -4.64
CA ASP A 16 2.82 21.35 -5.56
C ASP A 16 2.02 20.85 -6.76
N ALA A 17 1.32 21.78 -7.42
CA ALA A 17 0.41 21.49 -8.52
C ALA A 17 1.12 20.95 -9.77
N ALA A 18 2.29 21.47 -10.10
CA ALA A 18 3.02 21.08 -11.31
C ALA A 18 3.53 19.63 -11.21
N THR A 19 4.14 19.27 -10.07
CA THR A 19 4.57 17.90 -9.80
C THR A 19 3.38 16.96 -9.69
N TYR A 20 2.28 17.38 -9.06
CA TYR A 20 1.05 16.58 -8.95
C TYR A 20 0.48 16.25 -10.33
N ALA A 21 0.38 17.25 -11.20
CA ALA A 21 -0.10 17.07 -12.57
C ALA A 21 0.78 16.10 -13.37
N LYS A 22 2.10 16.24 -13.23
CA LYS A 22 3.09 15.39 -13.91
C LYS A 22 3.00 13.93 -13.45
N VAL A 23 3.00 13.69 -12.14
CA VAL A 23 2.95 12.36 -11.54
C VAL A 23 1.64 11.66 -11.82
N ARG A 24 0.52 12.37 -11.72
CA ARG A 24 -0.84 11.81 -11.87
C ARG A 24 -1.39 11.89 -13.29
N LYS A 25 -0.74 12.64 -14.19
CA LYS A 25 -1.17 12.89 -15.58
C LYS A 25 -2.58 13.52 -15.65
N ILE A 26 -2.81 14.53 -14.83
CA ILE A 26 -4.08 15.25 -14.68
C ILE A 26 -3.81 16.76 -14.66
N PRO A 27 -4.83 17.63 -14.83
CA PRO A 27 -4.65 19.08 -14.76
C PRO A 27 -4.11 19.56 -13.39
N GLU A 28 -3.31 20.62 -13.38
CA GLU A 28 -2.75 21.22 -12.17
C GLU A 28 -3.83 21.69 -11.18
N SER A 29 -5.00 22.10 -11.67
CA SER A 29 -6.14 22.50 -10.83
C SER A 29 -6.58 21.41 -9.85
N ALA A 30 -6.40 20.14 -10.21
CA ALA A 30 -6.77 18.99 -9.36
C ALA A 30 -6.01 18.96 -8.04
N PHE A 31 -4.79 19.53 -7.97
CA PHE A 31 -4.03 19.60 -6.72
C PHE A 31 -4.74 20.51 -5.70
N GLY A 32 -5.20 21.67 -6.14
CA GLY A 32 -5.97 22.59 -5.28
C GLY A 32 -7.27 21.96 -4.77
N GLU A 33 -7.96 21.20 -5.61
CA GLU A 33 -9.17 20.46 -5.23
C GLU A 33 -8.89 19.41 -4.17
N VAL A 34 -7.81 18.62 -4.33
CA VAL A 34 -7.41 17.61 -3.33
C VAL A 34 -7.03 18.27 -2.01
N CYS A 35 -6.24 19.33 -2.02
CA CYS A 35 -5.87 20.05 -0.80
C CYS A 35 -7.10 20.63 -0.09
N GLY A 36 -8.02 21.24 -0.83
CA GLY A 36 -9.28 21.74 -0.29
C GLY A 36 -10.16 20.64 0.30
N ASN A 37 -10.22 19.48 -0.33
CA ASN A 37 -10.94 18.31 0.17
C ASN A 37 -10.30 17.74 1.44
N ILE A 38 -8.98 17.69 1.54
CA ILE A 38 -8.26 17.28 2.76
C ILE A 38 -8.59 18.21 3.91
N GLU A 39 -8.45 19.52 3.69
CA GLU A 39 -8.74 20.55 4.70
C GLU A 39 -10.21 20.51 5.15
N ASN A 40 -11.14 20.43 4.21
CA ASN A 40 -12.56 20.31 4.50
C ASN A 40 -12.87 19.05 5.30
N PHE A 41 -12.29 17.91 4.93
CA PHE A 41 -12.49 16.66 5.66
C PHE A 41 -11.89 16.72 7.06
N ALA A 42 -10.71 17.29 7.24
CA ALA A 42 -10.09 17.48 8.54
C ALA A 42 -10.98 18.25 9.52
N ARG A 43 -11.76 19.25 9.01
CA ARG A 43 -12.70 20.03 9.83
C ARG A 43 -13.98 19.30 10.22
N ILE A 44 -14.48 18.40 9.34
CA ILE A 44 -15.80 17.77 9.53
C ILE A 44 -15.75 16.35 10.07
N LYS A 45 -14.56 15.70 10.07
CA LYS A 45 -14.38 14.35 10.61
C LYS A 45 -14.62 14.32 12.12
N GLU A 46 -15.09 13.18 12.62
CA GLU A 46 -15.17 12.93 14.06
C GLU A 46 -13.77 12.89 14.68
N LYS A 47 -13.66 13.28 15.97
CA LYS A 47 -12.35 13.27 16.68
C LYS A 47 -11.67 11.90 16.67
N ARG A 48 -12.44 10.80 16.67
CA ARG A 48 -11.95 9.43 16.61
C ARG A 48 -11.46 8.98 15.22
N CYS A 49 -11.74 9.76 14.18
CA CYS A 49 -11.35 9.44 12.82
C CYS A 49 -9.94 9.95 12.54
N GLU A 50 -9.02 9.03 12.25
CA GLU A 50 -7.65 9.35 11.83
C GLU A 50 -7.62 9.67 10.33
N LEU A 51 -7.16 10.90 10.00
CA LEU A 51 -6.91 11.29 8.61
C LEU A 51 -5.43 11.14 8.30
N GLY A 52 -5.10 10.13 7.50
CA GLY A 52 -3.75 9.84 7.04
C GLY A 52 -3.52 10.20 5.59
N ILE A 53 -2.32 10.66 5.27
CA ILE A 53 -1.88 10.87 3.89
C ILE A 53 -0.83 9.81 3.56
N ASN A 54 -0.92 9.24 2.37
CA ASN A 54 0.10 8.34 1.84
C ASN A 54 0.85 9.04 0.71
N PHE A 55 2.18 9.05 0.80
CA PHE A 55 3.07 9.63 -0.19
C PHE A 55 4.07 8.57 -0.65
N VAL A 56 4.06 8.25 -1.93
CA VAL A 56 5.01 7.32 -2.54
C VAL A 56 6.14 8.10 -3.20
N ILE A 57 7.34 7.94 -2.66
CA ILE A 57 8.54 8.67 -3.10
C ILE A 57 9.06 8.07 -4.40
N ASN A 58 9.29 8.94 -5.37
CA ASN A 58 9.89 8.65 -6.67
C ASN A 58 10.84 9.78 -7.07
N ASP A 59 11.49 9.66 -8.23
CA ASP A 59 12.44 10.64 -8.76
C ASP A 59 11.84 12.03 -9.01
N GLU A 60 10.54 12.12 -9.30
CA GLU A 60 9.86 13.39 -9.59
C GLU A 60 9.54 14.19 -8.30
N ASN A 61 9.32 13.50 -7.17
CA ASN A 61 8.87 14.13 -5.94
C ASN A 61 9.85 13.99 -4.74
N ALA A 62 11.00 13.35 -4.94
CA ALA A 62 12.02 13.12 -3.91
C ALA A 62 12.51 14.39 -3.21
N GLY A 63 12.39 15.54 -3.87
CA GLY A 63 12.75 16.85 -3.29
C GLY A 63 11.68 17.48 -2.41
N GLN A 64 10.47 16.89 -2.31
CA GLN A 64 9.28 17.51 -1.73
C GLN A 64 8.81 16.84 -0.42
N VAL A 65 9.61 15.97 0.15
CA VAL A 65 9.22 15.17 1.32
C VAL A 65 8.91 16.05 2.53
N TYR A 66 9.79 16.99 2.86
CA TYR A 66 9.57 17.91 3.97
C TYR A 66 8.39 18.86 3.71
N ASP A 67 8.34 19.47 2.52
CA ASP A 67 7.29 20.42 2.15
C ASP A 67 5.90 19.76 2.16
N MET A 68 5.84 18.51 1.72
CA MET A 68 4.60 17.74 1.77
C MET A 68 4.16 17.44 3.21
N ALA A 69 5.09 17.07 4.10
CA ALA A 69 4.77 16.87 5.52
C ALA A 69 4.23 18.16 6.15
N ALA A 70 4.90 19.29 5.90
CA ALA A 70 4.48 20.61 6.40
C ALA A 70 3.10 21.01 5.86
N LEU A 71 2.85 20.79 4.57
CA LEU A 71 1.56 21.08 3.95
C LEU A 71 0.44 20.24 4.58
N MET A 72 0.63 18.93 4.74
CA MET A 72 -0.39 18.03 5.27
C MET A 72 -0.69 18.32 6.75
N LYS A 73 0.32 18.66 7.55
CA LYS A 73 0.13 19.16 8.91
C LYS A 73 -0.74 20.41 8.92
N LYS A 74 -0.42 21.39 8.06
CA LYS A 74 -1.19 22.64 7.93
C LYS A 74 -2.64 22.40 7.52
N LEU A 75 -2.92 21.42 6.67
CA LEU A 75 -4.27 21.05 6.22
C LEU A 75 -5.04 20.20 7.25
N GLY A 76 -4.43 19.87 8.40
CA GLY A 76 -5.08 19.18 9.51
C GLY A 76 -5.12 17.64 9.37
N ALA A 77 -4.23 17.04 8.60
CA ALA A 77 -4.03 15.60 8.64
C ALA A 77 -3.45 15.18 10.01
N ASN A 78 -3.74 13.95 10.44
CA ASN A 78 -3.20 13.39 11.67
C ASN A 78 -1.82 12.75 11.46
N HIS A 79 -1.57 12.22 10.28
CA HIS A 79 -0.26 11.69 9.92
C HIS A 79 -0.02 11.71 8.42
N ILE A 80 1.24 11.67 8.05
CA ILE A 80 1.68 11.37 6.70
C ILE A 80 2.61 10.16 6.72
N LYS A 81 2.40 9.22 5.80
CA LYS A 81 3.26 8.05 5.62
C LYS A 81 4.04 8.17 4.32
N PHE A 82 5.35 8.08 4.42
CA PHE A 82 6.26 8.03 3.29
C PHE A 82 6.72 6.60 3.03
N SER A 83 6.64 6.15 1.79
CA SER A 83 7.12 4.84 1.35
C SER A 83 7.86 4.94 0.03
N ALA A 84 8.76 4.01 -0.24
CA ALA A 84 9.48 3.96 -1.49
C ALA A 84 8.58 3.48 -2.64
N ARG A 85 8.78 4.01 -3.84
CA ARG A 85 8.28 3.39 -5.06
C ARG A 85 9.03 2.08 -5.29
N ILE A 86 8.33 0.96 -5.17
CA ILE A 86 8.92 -0.37 -5.39
C ILE A 86 9.13 -0.59 -6.89
N THR A 87 10.39 -0.83 -7.28
CA THR A 87 10.82 -1.14 -8.64
C THR A 87 11.67 -2.41 -8.64
N LYS A 88 11.93 -3.00 -9.81
CA LYS A 88 12.81 -4.17 -9.92
C LYS A 88 14.22 -3.88 -9.37
N ASP A 89 14.72 -2.68 -9.66
CA ASP A 89 16.06 -2.23 -9.26
C ASP A 89 15.93 -1.13 -8.19
N LEU A 90 15.25 -1.43 -7.08
CA LEU A 90 14.90 -0.49 -6.01
C LEU A 90 16.09 0.37 -5.59
N PHE A 91 17.23 -0.27 -5.29
CA PHE A 91 18.43 0.44 -4.80
C PHE A 91 19.01 1.37 -5.86
N ALA A 92 19.20 0.88 -7.07
CA ALA A 92 19.73 1.70 -8.17
C ALA A 92 18.81 2.87 -8.52
N TYR A 93 17.48 2.64 -8.47
CA TYR A 93 16.49 3.68 -8.73
C TYR A 93 16.52 4.79 -7.68
N HIS A 94 16.63 4.45 -6.40
CA HIS A 94 16.60 5.43 -5.31
C HIS A 94 17.97 6.05 -5.01
N ALA A 95 19.08 5.40 -5.36
CA ALA A 95 20.43 5.86 -5.04
C ALA A 95 20.71 7.35 -5.34
N PRO A 96 20.26 7.93 -6.49
CA PRO A 96 20.54 9.33 -6.80
C PRO A 96 19.92 10.35 -5.83
N PHE A 97 18.87 9.97 -5.09
CA PHE A 97 18.14 10.91 -4.24
C PHE A 97 17.91 10.38 -2.81
N GLN A 98 18.35 9.18 -2.48
CA GLN A 98 18.09 8.52 -1.21
C GLN A 98 18.55 9.33 0.00
N GLU A 99 19.78 9.81 0.00
CA GLU A 99 20.32 10.62 1.10
C GLU A 99 19.51 11.90 1.32
N LYS A 100 19.15 12.59 0.25
CA LYS A 100 18.29 13.78 0.32
C LYS A 100 16.91 13.47 0.89
N VAL A 101 16.34 12.35 0.55
CA VAL A 101 15.04 11.89 1.07
C VAL A 101 15.14 11.62 2.56
N ILE A 102 16.13 10.85 2.99
CA ILE A 102 16.36 10.50 4.42
C ILE A 102 16.55 11.77 5.25
N ALA A 103 17.37 12.70 4.77
CA ALA A 103 17.58 13.99 5.46
C ALA A 103 16.28 14.79 5.63
N GLN A 104 15.41 14.83 4.60
CA GLN A 104 14.11 15.49 4.69
C GLN A 104 13.14 14.76 5.63
N LEU A 105 13.15 13.42 5.63
CA LEU A 105 12.33 12.61 6.54
C LEU A 105 12.69 12.88 8.00
N HIS A 106 13.97 12.78 8.36
CA HIS A 106 14.44 13.03 9.72
C HIS A 106 14.17 14.47 10.16
N ARG A 107 14.37 15.43 9.25
CA ARG A 107 14.01 16.83 9.50
C ARG A 107 12.50 16.99 9.76
N ALA A 108 11.65 16.37 8.95
CA ALA A 108 10.21 16.43 9.10
C ALA A 108 9.75 15.79 10.44
N GLN A 109 10.33 14.67 10.83
CA GLN A 109 10.07 14.03 12.12
C GLN A 109 10.47 14.96 13.28
N THR A 110 11.66 15.55 13.22
CA THR A 110 12.16 16.41 14.31
C THR A 110 11.39 17.74 14.45
N GLU A 111 11.03 18.38 13.31
CA GLU A 111 10.47 19.73 13.31
C GLU A 111 8.93 19.76 13.26
N LEU A 112 8.28 18.72 12.72
CA LEU A 112 6.86 18.74 12.43
C LEU A 112 6.02 17.80 13.30
N GLU A 113 6.61 16.75 13.90
CA GLU A 113 5.84 15.86 14.78
C GLU A 113 5.42 16.56 16.06
N ASP A 114 4.20 16.28 16.50
CA ASP A 114 3.65 16.69 17.79
C ASP A 114 2.50 15.74 18.20
N ASP A 115 1.77 16.07 19.25
CA ASP A 115 0.64 15.26 19.76
C ASP A 115 -0.50 15.10 18.74
N THR A 116 -0.52 15.91 17.68
CA THR A 116 -1.61 15.96 16.69
C THR A 116 -1.21 15.47 15.31
N PHE A 117 0.10 15.41 15.03
CA PHE A 117 0.63 15.06 13.71
C PHE A 117 1.87 14.18 13.80
N GLN A 118 1.89 13.08 13.02
CA GLN A 118 2.99 12.13 12.95
C GLN A 118 3.54 11.99 11.52
N VAL A 119 4.86 11.76 11.40
CA VAL A 119 5.57 11.48 10.16
C VAL A 119 6.03 10.01 10.16
N ILE A 120 5.27 9.15 9.51
CA ILE A 120 5.54 7.71 9.46
C ILE A 120 6.57 7.43 8.35
N ASN A 121 7.81 7.20 8.76
CA ASN A 121 8.90 6.84 7.87
C ASN A 121 8.89 5.33 7.60
N LYS A 122 8.23 4.92 6.51
CA LYS A 122 8.33 3.55 5.99
C LYS A 122 9.38 3.42 4.89
N TYR A 123 9.87 4.55 4.36
CA TYR A 123 10.82 4.59 3.26
C TYR A 123 12.08 3.78 3.54
N GLU A 124 12.70 3.97 4.69
CA GLU A 124 13.92 3.24 5.07
C GLU A 124 13.64 1.73 5.23
N GLY A 125 12.54 1.36 5.90
CA GLY A 125 12.15 -0.05 6.08
C GLY A 125 11.72 -0.75 4.79
N ASP A 126 11.32 -0.02 3.75
CA ASP A 126 10.97 -0.62 2.46
C ASP A 126 12.19 -1.24 1.76
N PHE A 127 13.40 -0.75 2.02
CA PHE A 127 14.63 -1.34 1.48
C PHE A 127 14.97 -2.68 2.12
N ASP A 128 14.68 -2.86 3.40
CA ASP A 128 14.92 -4.12 4.10
C ASP A 128 13.96 -5.23 3.60
N THR A 129 12.71 -4.87 3.36
CA THR A 129 11.67 -5.83 2.94
C THR A 129 11.64 -6.10 1.44
N ALA A 130 12.07 -5.15 0.61
CA ALA A 130 12.07 -5.28 -0.85
C ALA A 130 13.09 -6.29 -1.39
N MET A 131 14.05 -6.74 -0.57
CA MET A 131 15.06 -7.74 -0.95
C MET A 131 14.49 -9.17 -1.06
N VAL A 132 13.28 -9.42 -0.54
CA VAL A 132 12.68 -10.76 -0.55
C VAL A 132 11.76 -10.91 -1.75
N PHE A 133 12.33 -11.33 -2.88
CA PHE A 133 11.55 -11.63 -4.11
C PHE A 133 11.16 -13.10 -4.25
N ALA A 134 11.74 -14.00 -3.47
CA ALA A 134 11.44 -15.42 -3.49
C ALA A 134 10.67 -15.82 -2.23
N ARG A 135 9.57 -16.57 -2.40
CA ARG A 135 8.79 -17.08 -1.28
C ARG A 135 9.40 -18.38 -0.75
N GLN A 136 9.44 -18.50 0.58
CA GLN A 136 9.87 -19.71 1.26
C GLN A 136 8.71 -20.68 1.55
N TYR A 137 7.48 -20.26 1.22
CA TYR A 137 6.26 -21.03 1.40
C TYR A 137 5.57 -21.31 0.06
N HIS A 138 4.85 -22.41 -0.01
CA HIS A 138 4.10 -22.83 -1.21
C HIS A 138 2.65 -22.32 -1.18
N LYS A 139 2.01 -22.27 -0.02
CA LYS A 139 0.61 -21.84 0.13
C LYS A 139 0.51 -20.35 0.44
N CYS A 140 -0.25 -19.63 -0.37
CA CYS A 140 -0.63 -18.25 -0.09
C CYS A 140 -2.00 -18.22 0.58
N TYR A 141 -2.06 -18.29 1.91
CA TYR A 141 -3.31 -18.28 2.65
C TYR A 141 -4.05 -16.94 2.56
N ILE A 142 -3.31 -15.82 2.45
CA ILE A 142 -3.91 -14.49 2.32
C ILE A 142 -4.73 -14.35 1.03
N SER A 143 -4.36 -15.03 -0.06
CA SER A 143 -5.13 -14.96 -1.30
C SER A 143 -6.55 -15.54 -1.19
N ASN A 144 -6.81 -16.38 -0.18
CA ASN A 144 -8.16 -16.87 0.13
C ASN A 144 -9.00 -15.85 0.93
N LEU A 145 -8.35 -14.86 1.54
CA LEU A 145 -8.99 -13.84 2.39
C LEU A 145 -9.09 -12.48 1.69
N VAL A 146 -8.18 -12.21 0.75
CA VAL A 146 -8.07 -10.94 0.05
C VAL A 146 -7.95 -11.20 -1.44
N THR A 147 -8.83 -10.61 -2.21
CA THR A 147 -8.80 -10.64 -3.68
C THR A 147 -8.81 -9.22 -4.24
N THR A 148 -8.55 -9.08 -5.52
CA THR A 148 -8.62 -7.80 -6.23
C THR A 148 -9.64 -7.88 -7.35
N ILE A 149 -10.62 -6.99 -7.31
CA ILE A 149 -11.53 -6.75 -8.44
C ILE A 149 -11.00 -5.49 -9.13
N ALA A 150 -10.59 -5.64 -10.39
CA ALA A 150 -9.98 -4.56 -11.13
C ALA A 150 -10.99 -3.84 -12.06
N ALA A 151 -10.55 -2.75 -12.68
CA ALA A 151 -11.41 -1.90 -13.53
C ALA A 151 -11.91 -2.62 -14.79
N ASP A 152 -11.28 -3.72 -15.20
CA ASP A 152 -11.71 -4.60 -16.29
C ASP A 152 -12.82 -5.58 -15.88
N CYS A 153 -13.32 -5.49 -14.65
CA CYS A 153 -14.29 -6.38 -14.02
C CYS A 153 -13.78 -7.81 -13.77
N LYS A 154 -12.47 -8.05 -13.89
CA LYS A 154 -11.91 -9.36 -13.56
C LYS A 154 -11.54 -9.44 -12.07
N VAL A 155 -11.63 -10.64 -11.54
CA VAL A 155 -11.19 -11.02 -10.21
C VAL A 155 -9.80 -11.61 -10.33
N TYR A 156 -8.88 -11.15 -9.47
CA TYR A 156 -7.49 -11.58 -9.44
C TYR A 156 -7.12 -12.13 -8.07
N PHE A 157 -6.15 -13.04 -7.98
CA PHE A 157 -5.68 -13.62 -6.72
C PHE A 157 -5.29 -12.57 -5.68
N CYS A 158 -4.59 -11.51 -6.11
CA CYS A 158 -4.19 -10.38 -5.26
C CYS A 158 -3.84 -9.17 -6.14
N HIS A 159 -3.52 -8.03 -5.52
CA HIS A 159 -3.18 -6.81 -6.25
C HIS A 159 -1.88 -6.93 -7.07
N ASP A 160 -0.89 -7.72 -6.61
CA ASP A 160 0.36 -7.94 -7.35
C ASP A 160 0.18 -8.83 -8.58
N LYS A 161 -0.91 -9.60 -8.63
CA LYS A 161 -1.31 -10.42 -9.77
C LYS A 161 -2.41 -9.75 -10.62
N ALA A 162 -2.82 -8.51 -10.28
CA ALA A 162 -3.79 -7.77 -11.09
C ALA A 162 -3.22 -7.46 -12.48
N TYR A 163 -4.09 -7.55 -13.50
CA TYR A 163 -3.76 -7.34 -14.90
C TYR A 163 -2.73 -8.32 -15.51
N VAL A 164 -2.40 -9.39 -14.80
CA VAL A 164 -1.57 -10.48 -15.30
C VAL A 164 -2.45 -11.69 -15.57
N SER A 165 -2.34 -12.31 -16.75
CA SER A 165 -3.20 -13.43 -17.16
C SER A 165 -3.19 -14.60 -16.16
N SER A 166 -2.02 -14.95 -15.64
CA SER A 166 -1.88 -16.00 -14.61
C SER A 166 -2.56 -15.66 -13.27
N GLY A 167 -2.88 -14.40 -13.03
CA GLY A 167 -3.56 -13.93 -11.83
C GLY A 167 -5.09 -13.93 -11.91
N ILE A 168 -5.67 -14.11 -13.11
CA ILE A 168 -7.12 -14.05 -13.31
C ILE A 168 -7.77 -15.26 -12.62
N VAL A 169 -8.73 -14.97 -11.74
CA VAL A 169 -9.60 -15.96 -11.09
C VAL A 169 -10.90 -16.12 -11.86
N GLY A 170 -11.44 -15.03 -12.41
CA GLY A 170 -12.63 -15.04 -13.24
C GLY A 170 -13.07 -13.64 -13.66
N ASP A 171 -14.23 -13.56 -14.35
CA ASP A 171 -14.78 -12.32 -14.89
C ASP A 171 -16.21 -12.08 -14.33
N LEU A 172 -16.40 -10.92 -13.71
CA LEU A 172 -17.71 -10.53 -13.14
C LEU A 172 -18.73 -10.07 -14.19
N LYS A 173 -18.32 -9.99 -15.45
CA LYS A 173 -19.25 -9.80 -16.56
C LYS A 173 -19.99 -11.11 -16.90
N GLU A 174 -19.43 -12.25 -16.54
CA GLU A 174 -19.96 -13.57 -16.85
C GLU A 174 -20.71 -14.20 -15.66
N LYS A 175 -20.23 -13.99 -14.43
CA LYS A 175 -20.78 -14.59 -13.21
C LYS A 175 -20.77 -13.58 -12.06
N SER A 176 -21.67 -13.71 -11.11
CA SER A 176 -21.60 -12.96 -9.87
C SER A 176 -20.33 -13.34 -9.06
N PHE A 177 -19.90 -12.45 -8.18
CA PHE A 177 -18.74 -12.72 -7.32
C PHE A 177 -18.94 -13.97 -6.45
N GLN A 178 -20.15 -14.18 -5.93
CA GLN A 178 -20.48 -15.34 -5.12
C GLN A 178 -20.38 -16.65 -5.89
N GLU A 179 -20.97 -16.71 -7.10
CA GLU A 179 -20.89 -17.89 -7.96
C GLU A 179 -19.48 -18.21 -8.38
N LEU A 180 -18.67 -17.17 -8.64
CA LEU A 180 -17.28 -17.33 -9.02
C LEU A 180 -16.42 -17.79 -7.84
N TRP A 181 -16.45 -17.04 -6.72
CA TRP A 181 -15.54 -17.23 -5.60
C TRP A 181 -15.68 -18.58 -4.89
N PHE A 182 -16.89 -19.12 -4.84
CA PHE A 182 -17.19 -20.41 -4.22
C PHE A 182 -17.28 -21.57 -5.20
N SER A 183 -16.84 -21.38 -6.46
CA SER A 183 -16.82 -22.44 -7.45
C SER A 183 -15.69 -23.45 -7.20
N ASP A 184 -15.93 -24.71 -7.57
CA ASP A 184 -14.90 -25.78 -7.48
C ASP A 184 -13.67 -25.43 -8.33
N GLU A 185 -13.84 -24.70 -9.42
CA GLU A 185 -12.75 -24.25 -10.28
C GLU A 185 -11.81 -23.31 -9.53
N VAL A 186 -12.35 -22.33 -8.80
CA VAL A 186 -11.55 -21.37 -8.01
C VAL A 186 -10.88 -22.08 -6.85
N VAL A 187 -11.59 -22.96 -6.14
CA VAL A 187 -11.02 -23.77 -5.07
C VAL A 187 -9.82 -24.58 -5.56
N ARG A 188 -9.97 -25.27 -6.70
CA ARG A 188 -8.88 -26.02 -7.33
C ARG A 188 -7.69 -25.13 -7.70
N ARG A 189 -7.91 -23.95 -8.30
CA ARG A 189 -6.85 -23.00 -8.66
C ARG A 189 -6.06 -22.53 -7.42
N TYR A 190 -6.74 -22.29 -6.29
CA TYR A 190 -6.06 -21.96 -5.03
C TYR A 190 -5.25 -23.13 -4.47
N GLN A 191 -5.71 -24.36 -4.67
CA GLN A 191 -4.97 -25.55 -4.24
C GLN A 191 -3.71 -25.78 -5.09
N GLU A 192 -3.78 -25.51 -6.39
CA GLU A 192 -2.70 -25.67 -7.36
C GLU A 192 -1.69 -24.51 -7.32
N PHE A 193 -2.08 -23.34 -6.82
CA PHE A 193 -1.22 -22.16 -6.78
C PHE A 193 -0.04 -22.36 -5.84
N ASP A 194 1.16 -22.27 -6.41
CA ASP A 194 2.43 -22.39 -5.67
C ASP A 194 3.14 -21.04 -5.59
N ALA A 195 3.05 -20.39 -4.42
CA ALA A 195 3.63 -19.07 -4.20
C ALA A 195 5.16 -19.05 -4.40
N ALA A 196 5.87 -20.14 -4.05
CA ALA A 196 7.32 -20.24 -4.24
C ALA A 196 7.74 -20.21 -5.72
N LYS A 197 6.88 -20.69 -6.62
CA LYS A 197 7.11 -20.68 -8.06
C LYS A 197 6.61 -19.42 -8.73
N GLU A 198 5.41 -18.94 -8.35
CA GLU A 198 4.69 -17.92 -9.09
C GLU A 198 4.89 -16.50 -8.58
N CYS A 199 5.30 -16.32 -7.32
CA CYS A 199 5.47 -14.99 -6.73
C CYS A 199 6.95 -14.58 -6.71
N ARG A 200 7.38 -13.88 -7.77
CA ARG A 200 8.75 -13.35 -7.93
C ARG A 200 8.75 -11.81 -7.87
N HIS A 201 8.01 -11.24 -6.92
CA HIS A 201 7.84 -9.80 -6.74
C HIS A 201 7.78 -9.47 -5.25
N HIS A 202 7.93 -8.19 -4.91
CA HIS A 202 7.66 -7.71 -3.55
C HIS A 202 6.20 -8.01 -3.18
N CYS A 203 5.96 -8.49 -1.98
CA CYS A 203 4.62 -8.81 -1.50
C CYS A 203 4.36 -8.17 -0.14
N VAL A 204 3.37 -7.29 -0.08
CA VAL A 204 2.97 -6.60 1.17
C VAL A 204 2.34 -7.55 2.21
N TYR A 205 2.05 -8.78 1.83
CA TYR A 205 1.47 -9.81 2.70
C TYR A 205 2.46 -10.92 3.07
N ASP A 206 3.75 -10.77 2.74
CA ASP A 206 4.74 -11.82 2.93
C ASP A 206 4.82 -12.29 4.38
N ASP A 207 5.02 -11.36 5.32
CA ASP A 207 5.09 -11.65 6.75
C ASP A 207 3.86 -12.39 7.28
N ARG A 208 2.67 -11.98 6.80
CA ARG A 208 1.41 -12.61 7.19
C ARG A 208 1.27 -14.03 6.65
N ASN A 209 1.74 -14.26 5.41
CA ASN A 209 1.76 -15.61 4.85
C ASN A 209 2.77 -16.50 5.55
N ILE A 210 3.95 -15.98 5.92
CA ILE A 210 4.94 -16.70 6.74
C ILE A 210 4.30 -17.13 8.06
N LEU A 211 3.67 -16.19 8.78
CA LEU A 211 2.97 -16.48 10.02
C LEU A 211 1.90 -17.57 9.86
N LEU A 212 1.04 -17.44 8.83
CA LEU A 212 -0.02 -18.41 8.58
C LEU A 212 0.53 -19.79 8.20
N ASN A 213 1.58 -19.85 7.37
CA ASN A 213 2.23 -21.12 7.05
C ASN A 213 2.86 -21.78 8.29
N THR A 214 3.43 -20.98 9.19
CA THR A 214 3.93 -21.47 10.47
C THR A 214 2.80 -22.04 11.32
N LEU A 215 1.71 -21.29 11.49
CA LEU A 215 0.55 -21.71 12.32
C LEU A 215 -0.11 -22.98 11.77
N TYR A 216 -0.34 -23.06 10.46
CA TYR A 216 -0.94 -24.25 9.84
C TYR A 216 0.02 -25.43 9.69
N GLY A 217 1.31 -25.21 9.85
CA GLY A 217 2.35 -26.26 9.87
C GLY A 217 2.65 -26.81 11.27
N LEU A 218 2.05 -26.24 12.33
CA LEU A 218 2.20 -26.75 13.69
C LEU A 218 1.50 -28.11 13.82
N ASP A 219 2.19 -29.08 14.39
CA ASP A 219 1.58 -30.35 14.77
C ASP A 219 0.57 -30.11 15.90
N GLU A 220 -0.69 -30.57 15.71
CA GLU A 220 -1.75 -30.43 16.72
C GLU A 220 -1.35 -31.03 18.08
N ASN A 221 -0.47 -32.01 18.11
CA ASN A 221 0.07 -32.61 19.32
C ASN A 221 1.10 -31.72 20.04
N GLN A 222 1.68 -30.73 19.36
CA GLN A 222 2.67 -29.79 19.94
C GLN A 222 2.02 -28.50 20.46
N ILE A 223 0.84 -28.13 19.98
CA ILE A 223 0.13 -26.92 20.38
C ILE A 223 -0.20 -26.93 21.89
N ASN A 224 -0.35 -28.08 22.49
CA ASN A 224 -0.70 -28.22 23.91
C ASN A 224 0.51 -28.03 24.87
N PHE A 225 1.71 -27.79 24.36
CA PHE A 225 2.93 -27.59 25.15
C PHE A 225 3.48 -26.15 25.13
N ILE A 226 2.68 -25.18 24.66
CA ILE A 226 3.05 -23.75 24.65
C ILE A 226 2.25 -23.01 25.73
#